data_da534ed6bb1dfb54d258ab74475f9390
#
_entry.id   da534ed6bb1dfb54d258ab74475f9390
#
_cell.length_a   1.000
_cell.length_b   1.000
_cell.length_c   1.000
_cell.angle_alpha   90.00
_cell.angle_beta   90.00
_cell.angle_gamma   90.00
#
_symmetry.space_group_name_H-M   'P 1'
#
loop_
_entity.id
_entity.type
_entity.pdbx_description
1 polymer ?
#
loop_
_entity_poly.entity_id
_entity_poly.type
_entity_poly.pdbx_seq_one_letter_code
_entity_poly.pdbx_strand_id
1 'polypeptide(L)'
;MVRSVDYETRRRAVLTSTINKYIHEAMPVASDCIADEFELSSATIRSIFVELEDAGLLKHLYTSGGRIPTDKGYRYYVDFLISQMQLLQEEKERILKKYKKVINRLEDALEETSEVISTITHYAGIVSFLDWHDKFFYRGIGRILEQPEFQNFEKMRLLINIIEEKQNLLEIINRDFDGKVKVYIGCELGCHEMENCSLVVSSYRLKDKPLGRLAVLGPARMEYTHIIPALEYISDVLTDVLGNI
;
A
#
# COMPACT_ATOMS: atom_id res chain seq x y z
N MET A 1 -8.03 -34.54 8.31
CA MET A 1 -7.81 -33.62 7.19
C MET A 1 -8.82 -32.46 7.13
N VAL A 2 -10.13 -32.68 7.16
CA VAL A 2 -11.16 -31.61 7.08
C VAL A 2 -11.04 -30.58 8.23
N ARG A 3 -10.76 -30.98 9.47
CA ARG A 3 -10.61 -30.06 10.61
C ARG A 3 -9.40 -29.14 10.54
N SER A 4 -8.30 -29.58 9.91
CA SER A 4 -7.08 -28.75 9.77
C SER A 4 -7.25 -27.65 8.72
N VAL A 5 -7.93 -27.92 7.61
CA VAL A 5 -8.23 -26.94 6.56
C VAL A 5 -9.16 -25.84 7.10
N ASP A 6 -10.16 -26.22 7.89
CA ASP A 6 -11.08 -25.27 8.54
C ASP A 6 -10.33 -24.37 9.55
N TYR A 7 -9.37 -24.92 10.31
CA TYR A 7 -8.59 -24.17 11.27
C TYR A 7 -7.65 -23.15 10.61
N GLU A 8 -6.91 -23.52 9.57
CA GLU A 8 -6.02 -22.61 8.83
C GLU A 8 -6.81 -21.49 8.16
N THR A 9 -7.98 -21.80 7.61
CA THR A 9 -8.88 -20.80 7.03
C THR A 9 -9.35 -19.80 8.07
N ARG A 10 -9.72 -20.30 9.27
CA ARG A 10 -10.13 -19.47 10.41
C ARG A 10 -8.97 -18.59 10.90
N ARG A 11 -7.78 -19.15 11.07
CA ARG A 11 -6.58 -18.41 11.48
C ARG A 11 -6.25 -17.28 10.52
N ARG A 12 -6.35 -17.53 9.21
CA ARG A 12 -6.20 -16.52 8.16
C ARG A 12 -7.26 -15.44 8.25
N ALA A 13 -8.52 -15.81 8.42
CA ALA A 13 -9.63 -14.87 8.54
C ALA A 13 -9.44 -13.94 9.75
N VAL A 14 -9.05 -14.49 10.92
CA VAL A 14 -8.74 -13.72 12.12
C VAL A 14 -7.57 -12.75 11.88
N LEU A 15 -6.50 -13.17 11.21
CA LEU A 15 -5.39 -12.30 10.86
C LEU A 15 -5.86 -11.15 9.94
N THR A 16 -6.62 -11.48 8.89
CA THR A 16 -7.14 -10.49 7.93
C THR A 16 -8.03 -9.46 8.63
N SER A 17 -8.97 -9.90 9.49
CA SER A 17 -9.83 -8.98 10.25
C SER A 17 -9.03 -8.12 11.21
N THR A 18 -8.03 -8.69 11.90
CA THR A 18 -7.13 -7.94 12.79
C THR A 18 -6.37 -6.86 12.03
N ILE A 19 -5.84 -7.19 10.84
CA ILE A 19 -5.12 -6.22 10.00
C ILE A 19 -6.05 -5.13 9.50
N ASN A 20 -7.23 -5.47 8.98
CA ASN A 20 -8.23 -4.50 8.52
C ASN A 20 -8.62 -3.53 9.64
N LYS A 21 -8.89 -4.04 10.83
CA LYS A 21 -9.24 -3.20 11.96
C LYS A 21 -8.11 -2.26 12.35
N TYR A 22 -6.88 -2.75 12.38
CA TYR A 22 -5.72 -1.91 12.65
C TYR A 22 -5.48 -0.85 11.56
N ILE A 23 -5.71 -1.17 10.27
CA ILE A 23 -5.63 -0.22 9.16
C ILE A 23 -6.58 0.96 9.38
N HIS A 24 -7.82 0.69 9.79
CA HIS A 24 -8.83 1.74 9.98
C HIS A 24 -8.65 2.54 11.27
N GLU A 25 -8.32 1.87 12.37
CA GLU A 25 -8.31 2.49 13.69
C GLU A 25 -6.93 3.01 14.12
N ALA A 26 -5.85 2.51 13.53
CA ALA A 26 -4.45 2.75 13.92
C ALA A 26 -4.17 2.47 15.42
N MET A 27 -4.97 1.58 16.04
CA MET A 27 -4.89 1.21 17.44
C MET A 27 -4.73 -0.31 17.61
N PRO A 28 -3.99 -0.77 18.65
CA PRO A 28 -3.83 -2.20 18.92
C PRO A 28 -5.19 -2.89 19.06
N VAL A 29 -5.38 -4.01 18.37
CA VAL A 29 -6.64 -4.74 18.29
C VAL A 29 -6.76 -5.74 19.44
N ALA A 30 -7.78 -5.56 20.26
CA ALA A 30 -8.09 -6.48 21.38
C ALA A 30 -8.79 -7.76 20.88
N SER A 31 -8.60 -8.88 21.60
CA SER A 31 -9.24 -10.15 21.26
C SER A 31 -10.77 -10.09 21.27
N ASP A 32 -11.35 -9.27 22.15
CA ASP A 32 -12.79 -9.13 22.28
C ASP A 32 -13.42 -8.50 21.03
N CYS A 33 -12.71 -7.54 20.43
CA CYS A 33 -13.16 -6.90 19.18
C CYS A 33 -13.23 -7.86 17.98
N ILE A 34 -12.45 -8.94 17.99
CA ILE A 34 -12.45 -9.96 16.94
C ILE A 34 -13.39 -11.10 17.30
N ALA A 35 -13.54 -11.40 18.59
CA ALA A 35 -14.38 -12.46 19.09
C ALA A 35 -15.86 -12.31 18.65
N ASP A 36 -16.37 -11.09 18.73
CA ASP A 36 -17.74 -10.75 18.34
C ASP A 36 -17.99 -10.98 16.84
N GLU A 37 -17.04 -10.63 15.99
CA GLU A 37 -17.13 -10.78 14.54
C GLU A 37 -17.18 -12.26 14.10
N PHE A 38 -16.48 -13.14 14.83
CA PHE A 38 -16.39 -14.57 14.49
C PHE A 38 -17.31 -15.47 15.32
N GLU A 39 -18.12 -14.91 16.21
CA GLU A 39 -18.95 -15.66 17.15
C GLU A 39 -18.12 -16.68 17.96
N LEU A 40 -16.90 -16.29 18.34
CA LEU A 40 -15.95 -17.09 19.11
C LEU A 40 -15.72 -16.48 20.49
N SER A 41 -15.21 -17.28 21.43
CA SER A 41 -14.79 -16.74 22.72
C SER A 41 -13.50 -15.92 22.58
N SER A 42 -13.35 -14.85 23.38
CA SER A 42 -12.10 -14.10 23.47
C SER A 42 -10.89 -14.98 23.82
N ALA A 43 -11.12 -16.07 24.56
CA ALA A 43 -10.07 -17.05 24.87
C ALA A 43 -9.59 -17.78 23.61
N THR A 44 -10.52 -18.16 22.72
CA THR A 44 -10.19 -18.79 21.43
C THR A 44 -9.40 -17.82 20.55
N ILE A 45 -9.83 -16.56 20.46
CA ILE A 45 -9.09 -15.53 19.68
C ILE A 45 -7.70 -15.28 20.27
N ARG A 46 -7.55 -15.24 21.61
CA ARG A 46 -6.22 -15.11 22.24
C ARG A 46 -5.30 -16.28 21.89
N SER A 47 -5.80 -17.51 21.84
CA SER A 47 -5.02 -18.67 21.40
C SER A 47 -4.52 -18.49 19.95
N ILE A 48 -5.41 -18.07 19.05
CA ILE A 48 -5.05 -17.78 17.65
C ILE A 48 -4.03 -16.63 17.59
N PHE A 49 -4.19 -15.58 18.39
CA PHE A 49 -3.26 -14.46 18.45
C PHE A 49 -1.84 -14.91 18.87
N VAL A 50 -1.73 -15.79 19.87
CA VAL A 50 -0.43 -16.37 20.29
C VAL A 50 0.22 -17.10 19.13
N GLU A 51 -0.51 -17.94 18.41
CA GLU A 51 0.02 -18.64 17.25
C GLU A 51 0.47 -17.69 16.11
N LEU A 52 -0.29 -16.62 15.89
CA LEU A 52 0.07 -15.59 14.91
C LEU A 52 1.29 -14.78 15.34
N GLU A 53 1.48 -14.58 16.65
CA GLU A 53 2.70 -13.99 17.22
C GLU A 53 3.91 -14.93 17.07
N ASP A 54 3.74 -16.21 17.39
CA ASP A 54 4.80 -17.22 17.22
C ASP A 54 5.21 -17.35 15.75
N ALA A 55 4.26 -17.18 14.82
CA ALA A 55 4.53 -17.09 13.39
C ALA A 55 5.17 -15.75 12.95
N GLY A 56 5.28 -14.77 13.85
CA GLY A 56 5.81 -13.45 13.59
C GLY A 56 4.91 -12.55 12.74
N LEU A 57 3.60 -12.84 12.65
CA LEU A 57 2.63 -12.08 11.85
C LEU A 57 1.98 -10.95 12.65
N LEU A 58 1.86 -11.12 13.96
CA LEU A 58 1.41 -10.10 14.91
C LEU A 58 2.48 -9.87 15.96
N LYS A 59 2.36 -8.78 16.70
CA LYS A 59 3.18 -8.48 17.88
C LYS A 59 2.40 -7.69 18.94
N HIS A 60 2.85 -7.79 20.20
CA HIS A 60 2.40 -6.90 21.27
C HIS A 60 3.13 -5.56 21.22
N LEU A 61 2.43 -4.48 21.54
CA LEU A 61 3.09 -3.21 21.92
C LEU A 61 3.41 -3.17 23.42
N TYR A 62 2.52 -3.75 24.26
CA TYR A 62 2.64 -3.78 25.73
C TYR A 62 2.02 -5.07 26.27
N THR A 63 2.44 -5.50 27.45
CA THR A 63 2.07 -6.79 28.08
C THR A 63 0.55 -6.98 28.31
N SER A 64 -0.23 -5.91 28.38
CA SER A 64 -1.69 -5.94 28.54
C SER A 64 -2.46 -5.36 27.36
N GLY A 65 -1.78 -5.08 26.26
CA GLY A 65 -2.35 -4.42 25.08
C GLY A 65 -2.89 -5.40 24.04
N GLY A 66 -3.63 -4.87 23.05
CA GLY A 66 -4.03 -5.60 21.86
C GLY A 66 -2.83 -5.99 20.97
N ARG A 67 -3.12 -6.53 19.81
CA ARG A 67 -2.12 -6.94 18.81
C ARG A 67 -2.04 -5.93 17.69
N ILE A 68 -0.84 -5.78 17.12
CA ILE A 68 -0.61 -5.03 15.89
C ILE A 68 0.08 -5.93 14.86
N PRO A 69 -0.16 -5.70 13.55
CA PRO A 69 0.54 -6.40 12.49
C PRO A 69 2.05 -6.07 12.48
N THR A 70 2.85 -7.05 12.09
CA THR A 70 4.26 -6.87 11.72
C THR A 70 4.36 -6.63 10.20
N ASP A 71 5.54 -6.26 9.69
CA ASP A 71 5.79 -6.20 8.24
C ASP A 71 5.52 -7.55 7.57
N LYS A 72 5.90 -8.66 8.24
CA LYS A 72 5.60 -10.01 7.78
C LYS A 72 4.08 -10.30 7.75
N GLY A 73 3.33 -9.77 8.72
CA GLY A 73 1.86 -9.86 8.74
C GLY A 73 1.24 -9.11 7.56
N TYR A 74 1.68 -7.88 7.30
CA TYR A 74 1.24 -7.12 6.13
C TYR A 74 1.65 -7.79 4.82
N ARG A 75 2.86 -8.35 4.72
CA ARG A 75 3.30 -9.10 3.53
C ARG A 75 2.37 -10.27 3.24
N TYR A 76 2.07 -11.09 4.26
CA TYR A 76 1.15 -12.22 4.13
C TYR A 76 -0.25 -11.77 3.67
N TYR A 77 -0.75 -10.64 4.22
CA TYR A 77 -2.03 -10.06 3.85
C TYR A 77 -2.05 -9.56 2.40
N VAL A 78 -1.04 -8.82 1.97
CA VAL A 78 -0.92 -8.28 0.60
C VAL A 78 -0.81 -9.42 -0.42
N ASP A 79 -0.01 -10.44 -0.16
CA ASP A 79 0.16 -11.58 -1.07
C ASP A 79 -1.17 -12.33 -1.29
N PHE A 80 -2.00 -12.41 -0.25
CA PHE A 80 -3.34 -12.94 -0.36
C PHE A 80 -4.26 -12.03 -1.21
N LEU A 81 -4.18 -10.72 -1.03
CA LEU A 81 -5.02 -9.75 -1.73
C LEU A 81 -4.74 -9.67 -3.23
N ILE A 82 -3.48 -9.64 -3.65
CA ILE A 82 -3.08 -9.47 -5.05
C ILE A 82 -3.80 -10.46 -5.98
N SER A 83 -4.13 -11.65 -5.47
CA SER A 83 -4.81 -12.70 -6.27
C SER A 83 -6.33 -12.51 -6.42
N GLN A 84 -6.97 -11.59 -5.71
CA GLN A 84 -8.43 -11.59 -5.55
C GLN A 84 -9.14 -10.25 -5.80
N MET A 85 -8.39 -9.16 -6.02
CA MET A 85 -8.98 -7.83 -5.98
C MET A 85 -9.34 -7.27 -7.35
N GLN A 86 -10.45 -6.55 -7.39
CA GLN A 86 -10.90 -5.77 -8.53
C GLN A 86 -11.42 -4.41 -8.08
N LEU A 87 -11.10 -3.36 -8.84
CA LEU A 87 -11.62 -2.02 -8.61
C LEU A 87 -13.08 -1.93 -9.00
N LEU A 88 -13.89 -1.26 -8.18
CA LEU A 88 -15.30 -1.01 -8.46
C LEU A 88 -15.49 -0.12 -9.70
N GLN A 89 -16.58 -0.33 -10.44
CA GLN A 89 -16.86 0.41 -11.67
C GLN A 89 -16.97 1.92 -11.45
N GLU A 90 -17.56 2.34 -10.32
CA GLU A 90 -17.69 3.76 -9.96
C GLU A 90 -16.32 4.45 -9.76
N GLU A 91 -15.35 3.73 -9.19
CA GLU A 91 -13.98 4.24 -8.99
C GLU A 91 -13.25 4.36 -10.32
N LYS A 92 -13.42 3.38 -11.22
CA LYS A 92 -12.91 3.47 -12.60
C LYS A 92 -13.42 4.72 -13.32
N GLU A 93 -14.69 5.02 -13.18
CA GLU A 93 -15.29 6.22 -13.77
C GLU A 93 -14.75 7.51 -13.16
N ARG A 94 -14.48 7.54 -11.85
CA ARG A 94 -13.85 8.69 -11.19
C ARG A 94 -12.42 8.92 -11.72
N ILE A 95 -11.64 7.85 -11.88
CA ILE A 95 -10.29 7.93 -12.45
C ILE A 95 -10.36 8.47 -13.88
N LEU A 96 -11.16 7.88 -14.75
CA LEU A 96 -11.31 8.33 -16.15
C LEU A 96 -11.76 9.78 -16.25
N LYS A 97 -12.64 10.25 -15.35
CA LYS A 97 -13.10 11.64 -15.33
C LYS A 97 -11.97 12.64 -15.09
N LYS A 98 -10.95 12.26 -14.30
CA LYS A 98 -9.77 13.07 -14.04
C LYS A 98 -8.90 13.25 -15.29
N TYR A 99 -8.77 12.21 -16.12
CA TYR A 99 -8.03 12.25 -17.38
C TYR A 99 -8.76 12.90 -18.56
N LYS A 100 -10.01 13.32 -18.41
CA LYS A 100 -10.78 13.96 -19.50
C LYS A 100 -10.31 15.35 -19.92
N LYS A 101 -9.35 15.95 -19.20
CA LYS A 101 -8.65 17.15 -19.66
C LYS A 101 -7.77 16.80 -20.84
N VAL A 102 -7.74 17.66 -21.85
CA VAL A 102 -6.85 17.49 -23.01
C VAL A 102 -5.40 17.56 -22.54
N ILE A 103 -4.72 16.44 -22.55
CA ILE A 103 -3.30 16.30 -22.21
C ILE A 103 -2.55 16.30 -23.52
N ASN A 104 -1.75 17.34 -23.76
CA ASN A 104 -1.03 17.54 -25.02
C ASN A 104 0.48 17.25 -24.89
N ARG A 105 0.98 17.00 -23.68
CA ARG A 105 2.40 16.78 -23.41
C ARG A 105 2.59 15.63 -22.42
N LEU A 106 3.67 14.88 -22.62
CA LEU A 106 4.04 13.80 -21.71
C LEU A 106 4.15 14.29 -20.24
N GLU A 107 4.81 15.41 -20.01
CA GLU A 107 4.98 15.97 -18.65
C GLU A 107 3.63 16.26 -17.97
N ASP A 108 2.70 16.88 -18.71
CA ASP A 108 1.35 17.19 -18.22
C ASP A 108 0.60 15.89 -17.83
N ALA A 109 0.76 14.81 -18.63
CA ALA A 109 0.18 13.51 -18.34
C ALA A 109 0.73 12.90 -17.05
N LEU A 110 2.05 12.96 -16.86
CA LEU A 110 2.71 12.40 -15.67
C LEU A 110 2.38 13.21 -14.41
N GLU A 111 2.33 14.54 -14.51
CA GLU A 111 1.95 15.41 -13.41
C GLU A 111 0.49 15.18 -12.99
N GLU A 112 -0.47 15.18 -13.94
CA GLU A 112 -1.89 14.89 -13.66
C GLU A 112 -2.06 13.49 -13.07
N THR A 113 -1.29 12.51 -13.53
CA THR A 113 -1.31 11.15 -12.98
C THR A 113 -0.92 11.13 -11.50
N SER A 114 0.12 11.87 -11.10
CA SER A 114 0.51 11.96 -9.69
C SER A 114 -0.60 12.56 -8.81
N GLU A 115 -1.33 13.55 -9.33
CA GLU A 115 -2.50 14.14 -8.66
C GLU A 115 -3.68 13.17 -8.60
N VAL A 116 -3.95 12.41 -9.69
CA VAL A 116 -5.00 11.38 -9.71
C VAL A 116 -4.72 10.31 -8.66
N ILE A 117 -3.48 9.78 -8.62
CA ILE A 117 -3.07 8.79 -7.63
C ILE A 117 -3.32 9.33 -6.22
N SER A 118 -2.79 10.52 -5.91
CA SER A 118 -2.93 11.11 -4.59
C SER A 118 -4.39 11.36 -4.20
N THR A 119 -5.21 11.81 -5.15
CA THR A 119 -6.64 12.11 -4.87
C THR A 119 -7.45 10.84 -4.61
N ILE A 120 -7.16 9.77 -5.34
CA ILE A 120 -7.90 8.51 -5.23
C ILE A 120 -7.46 7.70 -4.00
N THR A 121 -6.14 7.66 -3.75
CA THR A 121 -5.59 6.82 -2.66
C THR A 121 -5.52 7.53 -1.32
N HIS A 122 -5.61 8.87 -1.29
CA HIS A 122 -5.38 9.71 -0.10
C HIS A 122 -3.96 9.61 0.48
N TYR A 123 -2.97 9.18 -0.32
CA TYR A 123 -1.55 9.12 0.03
C TYR A 123 -0.70 9.89 -1.00
N ALA A 124 0.62 9.84 -0.88
CA ALA A 124 1.46 10.46 -1.90
C ALA A 124 1.49 9.62 -3.17
N GLY A 125 1.11 10.24 -4.28
CA GLY A 125 1.25 9.71 -5.62
C GLY A 125 2.55 10.16 -6.24
N ILE A 126 3.32 9.22 -6.80
CA ILE A 126 4.60 9.44 -7.44
C ILE A 126 4.58 8.83 -8.83
N VAL A 127 5.13 9.55 -9.81
CA VAL A 127 5.23 9.08 -11.20
C VAL A 127 6.64 9.34 -11.70
N SER A 128 7.36 8.29 -12.09
CA SER A 128 8.68 8.37 -12.69
C SER A 128 8.64 7.99 -14.17
N PHE A 129 9.60 8.51 -14.93
CA PHE A 129 9.87 8.12 -16.31
C PHE A 129 11.27 7.54 -16.37
N LEU A 130 11.43 6.32 -16.91
CA LEU A 130 12.70 5.57 -16.82
C LEU A 130 13.89 6.27 -17.50
N ASP A 131 13.62 7.02 -18.57
CA ASP A 131 14.67 7.77 -19.27
C ASP A 131 15.10 9.05 -18.52
N TRP A 132 14.40 9.45 -17.47
CA TRP A 132 14.73 10.60 -16.63
C TRP A 132 15.32 10.14 -15.31
N HIS A 133 16.63 10.13 -15.18
CA HIS A 133 17.34 9.55 -14.04
C HIS A 133 17.17 10.32 -12.72
N ASP A 134 16.73 11.59 -12.78
CA ASP A 134 16.65 12.49 -11.62
C ASP A 134 15.32 13.26 -11.51
N LYS A 135 14.34 12.92 -12.34
CA LYS A 135 13.05 13.62 -12.39
C LYS A 135 11.89 12.68 -12.14
N PHE A 136 11.04 13.05 -11.21
CA PHE A 136 9.73 12.44 -11.00
C PHE A 136 8.71 13.50 -10.60
N PHE A 137 7.44 13.20 -10.83
CA PHE A 137 6.32 14.01 -10.37
C PHE A 137 5.75 13.41 -9.11
N TYR A 138 5.36 14.25 -8.16
CA TYR A 138 4.71 13.79 -6.94
C TYR A 138 3.67 14.78 -6.44
N ARG A 139 2.64 14.25 -5.78
CA ARG A 139 1.58 15.00 -5.11
C ARG A 139 1.18 14.31 -3.82
N GLY A 140 0.61 15.07 -2.89
CA GLY A 140 -0.02 14.52 -1.69
C GLY A 140 0.91 14.18 -0.54
N ILE A 141 2.13 14.72 -0.49
CA ILE A 141 3.06 14.51 0.65
C ILE A 141 2.41 14.93 1.98
N GLY A 142 1.69 16.08 1.99
CA GLY A 142 0.98 16.52 3.19
C GLY A 142 0.01 15.50 3.77
N ARG A 143 -0.62 14.67 2.92
CA ARG A 143 -1.54 13.61 3.35
C ARG A 143 -0.87 12.50 4.15
N ILE A 144 0.41 12.21 3.86
CA ILE A 144 1.18 11.26 4.66
C ILE A 144 1.48 11.87 6.03
N LEU A 145 1.81 13.16 6.08
CA LEU A 145 2.11 13.86 7.33
C LEU A 145 0.91 13.95 8.27
N GLU A 146 -0.31 13.85 7.75
CA GLU A 146 -1.55 13.79 8.53
C GLU A 146 -1.75 12.43 9.23
N GLN A 147 -1.03 11.38 8.78
CA GLN A 147 -1.17 10.04 9.36
C GLN A 147 -0.54 9.96 10.75
N PRO A 148 -1.16 9.21 11.70
CA PRO A 148 -0.69 9.12 13.09
C PRO A 148 0.78 8.74 13.23
N GLU A 149 1.30 7.90 12.34
CA GLU A 149 2.69 7.45 12.36
C GLU A 149 3.70 8.57 12.16
N PHE A 150 3.29 9.66 11.49
CA PHE A 150 4.16 10.77 11.10
C PHE A 150 3.89 12.07 11.89
N GLN A 151 3.07 12.03 12.93
CA GLN A 151 2.80 13.20 13.79
C GLN A 151 3.97 13.58 14.71
N ASN A 152 5.07 12.83 14.69
CA ASN A 152 6.30 13.16 15.38
C ASN A 152 7.24 13.95 14.47
N PHE A 153 7.80 15.04 14.97
CA PHE A 153 8.69 15.93 14.20
C PHE A 153 9.90 15.20 13.57
N GLU A 154 10.50 14.25 14.27
CA GLU A 154 11.64 13.48 13.72
C GLU A 154 11.21 12.62 12.53
N LYS A 155 10.08 11.93 12.64
CA LYS A 155 9.55 11.12 11.54
C LYS A 155 9.11 11.96 10.35
N MET A 156 8.50 13.13 10.60
CA MET A 156 8.20 14.09 9.52
C MET A 156 9.46 14.53 8.79
N ARG A 157 10.52 14.88 9.52
CA ARG A 157 11.80 15.29 8.94
C ARG A 157 12.41 14.17 8.12
N LEU A 158 12.41 12.93 8.62
CA LEU A 158 12.91 11.77 7.90
C LEU A 158 12.17 11.56 6.57
N LEU A 159 10.84 11.63 6.59
CA LEU A 159 10.02 11.49 5.38
C LEU A 159 10.31 12.59 4.35
N ILE A 160 10.46 13.82 4.79
CA ILE A 160 10.81 14.95 3.92
C ILE A 160 12.20 14.73 3.29
N ASN A 161 13.18 14.33 4.08
CA ASN A 161 14.53 14.03 3.58
C ASN A 161 14.52 12.95 2.49
N ILE A 162 13.74 11.87 2.68
CA ILE A 162 13.59 10.79 1.67
C ILE A 162 13.09 11.33 0.34
N ILE A 163 12.14 12.26 0.38
CA ILE A 163 11.57 12.85 -0.83
C ILE A 163 12.54 13.84 -1.47
N GLU A 164 13.32 14.55 -0.66
CA GLU A 164 14.39 15.45 -1.13
C GLU A 164 15.58 14.66 -1.71
N GLU A 165 15.91 13.52 -1.12
CA GLU A 165 16.91 12.55 -1.62
C GLU A 165 16.33 11.68 -2.76
N LYS A 166 15.95 12.34 -3.83
CA LYS A 166 15.25 11.75 -5.00
C LYS A 166 15.86 10.46 -5.51
N GLN A 167 17.20 10.33 -5.49
CA GLN A 167 17.89 9.17 -6.05
C GLN A 167 17.53 7.88 -5.34
N ASN A 168 17.57 7.85 -4.01
CA ASN A 168 17.24 6.67 -3.21
C ASN A 168 15.80 6.21 -3.46
N LEU A 169 14.86 7.16 -3.50
CA LEU A 169 13.45 6.86 -3.75
C LEU A 169 13.24 6.33 -5.18
N LEU A 170 13.88 6.93 -6.18
CA LEU A 170 13.82 6.48 -7.57
C LEU A 170 14.45 5.09 -7.76
N GLU A 171 15.55 4.79 -7.07
CA GLU A 171 16.16 3.45 -7.12
C GLU A 171 15.20 2.36 -6.62
N ILE A 172 14.42 2.65 -5.56
CA ILE A 172 13.42 1.70 -5.06
C ILE A 172 12.25 1.57 -6.04
N ILE A 173 11.72 2.68 -6.53
CA ILE A 173 10.58 2.72 -7.45
C ILE A 173 10.90 2.03 -8.77
N ASN A 174 12.12 2.23 -9.29
CA ASN A 174 12.53 1.74 -10.59
C ASN A 174 13.13 0.32 -10.55
N ARG A 175 13.18 -0.34 -9.39
CA ARG A 175 13.55 -1.77 -9.31
C ARG A 175 12.70 -2.60 -10.25
N ASP A 176 13.32 -3.55 -10.93
CA ASP A 176 12.59 -4.50 -11.76
C ASP A 176 11.77 -5.45 -10.90
N PHE A 177 10.57 -5.77 -11.37
CA PHE A 177 9.71 -6.75 -10.72
C PHE A 177 8.81 -7.45 -11.74
N ASP A 178 8.44 -8.67 -11.40
CA ASP A 178 7.47 -9.44 -12.16
C ASP A 178 6.04 -9.08 -11.75
N GLY A 179 5.12 -9.15 -12.73
CA GLY A 179 3.71 -8.84 -12.50
C GLY A 179 3.34 -7.38 -12.77
N LYS A 180 2.10 -7.01 -12.45
CA LYS A 180 1.55 -5.67 -12.66
C LYS A 180 1.86 -4.71 -11.52
N VAL A 181 1.86 -5.21 -10.28
CA VAL A 181 2.10 -4.42 -9.07
C VAL A 181 3.10 -5.12 -8.17
N LYS A 182 3.97 -4.34 -7.57
CA LYS A 182 4.87 -4.75 -6.49
C LYS A 182 4.63 -3.89 -5.26
N VAL A 183 4.64 -4.51 -4.10
CA VAL A 183 4.52 -3.83 -2.81
C VAL A 183 5.80 -4.05 -2.02
N TYR A 184 6.36 -2.97 -1.49
CA TYR A 184 7.47 -2.99 -0.55
C TYR A 184 6.98 -2.50 0.80
N ILE A 185 7.27 -3.20 1.89
CA ILE A 185 6.74 -2.94 3.23
C ILE A 185 7.89 -2.82 4.21
N GLY A 186 7.96 -1.70 4.93
CA GLY A 186 8.91 -1.51 6.03
C GLY A 186 10.35 -1.79 5.60
N CYS A 187 10.99 -2.78 6.22
CA CYS A 187 12.38 -3.15 5.96
C CYS A 187 12.69 -3.57 4.51
N GLU A 188 11.69 -3.95 3.71
CA GLU A 188 11.87 -4.30 2.29
C GLU A 188 12.26 -3.10 1.42
N LEU A 189 12.00 -1.88 1.91
CA LEU A 189 12.43 -0.65 1.27
C LEU A 189 13.96 -0.48 1.31
N GLY A 190 14.64 -1.11 2.28
CA GLY A 190 16.09 -1.10 2.40
C GLY A 190 16.67 0.19 3.02
N CYS A 191 15.80 1.02 3.62
CA CYS A 191 16.13 2.30 4.19
C CYS A 191 15.48 2.40 5.58
N HIS A 192 16.27 2.65 6.63
CA HIS A 192 15.78 2.72 8.01
C HIS A 192 14.73 3.82 8.22
N GLU A 193 14.90 4.92 7.53
CA GLU A 193 13.99 6.06 7.56
C GLU A 193 12.57 5.70 7.08
N MET A 194 12.45 4.65 6.25
CA MET A 194 11.19 4.17 5.67
C MET A 194 10.58 2.95 6.37
N GLU A 195 11.09 2.49 7.50
CA GLU A 195 10.60 1.29 8.20
C GLU A 195 9.10 1.34 8.56
N ASN A 196 8.54 2.54 8.73
CA ASN A 196 7.11 2.72 8.99
C ASN A 196 6.29 2.97 7.71
N CYS A 197 6.93 2.90 6.54
CA CYS A 197 6.32 3.18 5.24
C CYS A 197 6.03 1.90 4.46
N SER A 198 5.18 2.05 3.47
CA SER A 198 5.00 1.11 2.38
C SER A 198 4.99 1.85 1.05
N LEU A 199 5.47 1.17 0.02
CA LEU A 199 5.47 1.65 -1.35
C LEU A 199 4.79 0.60 -2.24
N VAL A 200 3.70 1.00 -2.87
CA VAL A 200 3.00 0.19 -3.89
C VAL A 200 3.40 0.73 -5.25
N VAL A 201 3.96 -0.12 -6.11
CA VAL A 201 4.53 0.28 -7.40
C VAL A 201 3.86 -0.47 -8.53
N SER A 202 3.51 0.23 -9.61
CA SER A 202 3.03 -0.35 -10.87
C SER A 202 3.83 0.22 -12.05
N SER A 203 3.76 -0.44 -13.21
CA SER A 203 4.45 -0.02 -14.43
C SER A 203 3.47 0.44 -15.48
N TYR A 204 3.69 1.58 -16.10
CA TYR A 204 3.01 1.94 -17.34
C TYR A 204 3.93 1.71 -18.54
N ARG A 205 3.34 1.41 -19.70
CA ARG A 205 4.05 0.87 -20.86
C ARG A 205 3.65 1.59 -22.14
N LEU A 206 4.48 1.49 -23.16
CA LEU A 206 4.13 1.82 -24.51
C LEU A 206 4.65 0.69 -25.45
N LYS A 207 3.76 0.08 -26.23
CA LYS A 207 4.11 -1.04 -27.13
C LYS A 207 4.92 -2.13 -26.40
N ASP A 208 4.41 -2.56 -25.24
CA ASP A 208 5.00 -3.60 -24.37
C ASP A 208 6.34 -3.25 -23.68
N LYS A 209 6.90 -2.07 -23.93
CA LYS A 209 8.08 -1.61 -23.21
C LYS A 209 7.69 -0.76 -22.01
N PRO A 210 8.26 -1.02 -20.83
CA PRO A 210 8.05 -0.16 -19.67
C PRO A 210 8.62 1.24 -19.96
N LEU A 211 7.80 2.27 -19.82
CA LEU A 211 8.21 3.68 -19.93
C LEU A 211 8.53 4.29 -18.57
N GLY A 212 7.86 3.83 -17.52
CA GLY A 212 8.05 4.39 -16.20
C GLY A 212 7.29 3.62 -15.13
N ARG A 213 7.26 4.20 -13.94
CA ARG A 213 6.62 3.63 -12.76
C ARG A 213 5.63 4.62 -12.16
N LEU A 214 4.55 4.06 -11.64
CA LEU A 214 3.62 4.72 -10.72
C LEU A 214 3.85 4.19 -9.34
N ALA A 215 3.82 5.04 -8.33
CA ALA A 215 3.95 4.59 -6.96
C ALA A 215 3.00 5.33 -6.02
N VAL A 216 2.55 4.62 -4.99
CA VAL A 216 1.89 5.19 -3.81
C VAL A 216 2.80 5.00 -2.62
N LEU A 217 3.20 6.09 -1.99
CA LEU A 217 3.93 6.08 -0.74
C LEU A 217 2.98 6.45 0.41
N GLY A 218 2.98 5.64 1.46
CA GLY A 218 2.18 5.86 2.66
C GLY A 218 2.68 5.05 3.85
N PRO A 219 1.95 5.03 4.99
CA PRO A 219 2.30 4.20 6.13
C PRO A 219 2.19 2.71 5.81
N ALA A 220 2.89 1.85 6.57
CA ALA A 220 2.82 0.39 6.37
C ALA A 220 1.40 -0.18 6.49
N ARG A 221 0.49 0.53 7.18
CA ARG A 221 -0.93 0.18 7.31
C ARG A 221 -1.83 0.73 6.21
N MET A 222 -1.35 0.93 5.00
CA MET A 222 -2.20 1.40 3.90
C MET A 222 -3.39 0.49 3.63
N GLU A 223 -4.44 1.07 3.05
CA GLU A 223 -5.63 0.32 2.59
C GLU A 223 -5.33 -0.41 1.27
N TYR A 224 -4.53 -1.47 1.35
CA TYR A 224 -4.04 -2.22 0.18
C TYR A 224 -5.17 -2.76 -0.70
N THR A 225 -6.32 -3.11 -0.10
CA THR A 225 -7.53 -3.57 -0.81
C THR A 225 -8.04 -2.57 -1.84
N HIS A 226 -7.83 -1.29 -1.59
CA HIS A 226 -8.21 -0.21 -2.48
C HIS A 226 -7.03 0.24 -3.36
N ILE A 227 -5.83 0.39 -2.78
CA ILE A 227 -4.67 1.00 -3.46
C ILE A 227 -4.16 0.13 -4.60
N ILE A 228 -4.04 -1.19 -4.40
CA ILE A 228 -3.49 -2.10 -5.42
C ILE A 228 -4.31 -2.04 -6.71
N PRO A 229 -5.63 -2.31 -6.71
CA PRO A 229 -6.41 -2.27 -7.93
C PRO A 229 -6.56 -0.86 -8.51
N ALA A 230 -6.56 0.18 -7.67
CA ALA A 230 -6.58 1.56 -8.15
C ALA A 230 -5.31 1.89 -8.95
N LEU A 231 -4.13 1.52 -8.43
CA LEU A 231 -2.85 1.80 -9.07
C LEU A 231 -2.68 0.99 -10.36
N GLU A 232 -3.13 -0.28 -10.39
CA GLU A 232 -3.17 -1.07 -11.63
C GLU A 232 -4.01 -0.38 -12.70
N TYR A 233 -5.22 0.02 -12.33
CA TYR A 233 -6.13 0.66 -13.28
C TYR A 233 -5.61 2.03 -13.78
N ILE A 234 -5.02 2.86 -12.89
CA ILE A 234 -4.40 4.13 -13.27
C ILE A 234 -3.23 3.88 -14.24
N SER A 235 -2.45 2.83 -14.01
CA SER A 235 -1.36 2.42 -14.91
C SER A 235 -1.86 2.06 -16.31
N ASP A 236 -2.94 1.29 -16.40
CA ASP A 236 -3.56 0.92 -17.68
C ASP A 236 -4.11 2.18 -18.39
N VAL A 237 -4.80 3.08 -17.66
CA VAL A 237 -5.30 4.36 -18.21
C VAL A 237 -4.18 5.26 -18.72
N LEU A 238 -3.08 5.40 -17.95
CA LEU A 238 -1.94 6.22 -18.40
C LEU A 238 -1.31 5.62 -19.65
N THR A 239 -1.19 4.30 -19.72
CA THR A 239 -0.70 3.59 -20.92
C THR A 239 -1.54 3.93 -22.15
N ASP A 240 -2.86 3.90 -22.02
CA ASP A 240 -3.79 4.24 -23.10
C ASP A 240 -3.70 5.73 -23.49
N VAL A 241 -3.59 6.63 -22.52
CA VAL A 241 -3.43 8.08 -22.76
C VAL A 241 -2.16 8.36 -23.53
N LEU A 242 -1.02 7.76 -23.13
CA LEU A 242 0.27 7.96 -23.79
C LEU A 242 0.33 7.33 -25.19
N GLY A 243 -0.44 6.26 -25.41
CA GLY A 243 -0.57 5.64 -26.73
C GLY A 243 -1.30 6.52 -27.75
N ASN A 244 -2.01 7.58 -27.28
CA ASN A 244 -2.77 8.51 -28.12
C ASN A 244 -2.10 9.90 -28.25
N ILE A 245 -0.96 10.14 -27.63
CA ILE A 245 -0.11 11.34 -27.77
C ILE A 245 1.00 11.06 -28.78
#